data_f9f579578ba3f9f45f719af79a70f3f6
#
_entry.id   f9f579578ba3f9f45f719af79a70f3f6
#
_cell.length_a   1.000
_cell.length_b   1.000
_cell.length_c   1.000
_cell.angle_alpha   90.00
_cell.angle_beta   90.00
_cell.angle_gamma   90.00
#
_symmetry.space_group_name_H-M   'P 1'
#
loop_
_entity.id
_entity.type
_entity.pdbx_description
1 polymer ?
#
loop_
_entity_poly.entity_id
_entity_poly.type
_entity_poly.pdbx_seq_one_letter_code
_entity_poly.pdbx_strand_id
1 'polypeptide(L)'
;MKVLLVRPPRRDVWDAGLSVPPLGLAYIAAAIAESGHEAELLDAYSLGLDWNQLEELIAQSQPDVLGLGTMTPVAETAYRVAALARKHVRWVVLGGPHPTAVGKKVFRECSHIDHLVLGEGEEVIGPYLDWLEQGGVGLPPAGVMDASGHHVEHRPQRPVEEIAWPARELLPNHTYRYLMATRPGFATMITSRGCPFQCSFCDKSVSGSRWRARSAEDVVSEMQLLVANGVGFINFYDDNFTLRRSRVEAICKEILRVGLDVHWKCEGRVDGVDAELLKLMKAAGCRVIAYGVESGNRETLALLRKDVEIEQVVRAFSETREAGLRSLAYLILGAPGENAEDVRRSIRFAREIGADYVQFSALTALPGTPLFAESGERSRVSVRGPVDSEIDKETLTDLPAEELDRLMKEAWRSFYLRPTPMARLAKDAVTSGSVLEGLRLLKSMARWSLTPTR
;
A
#
# COMPACT_ATOMS: atom_id res chain seq x y z
N MET A 1 -29.55 -2.87 3.32
CA MET A 1 -28.87 -4.04 2.69
C MET A 1 -27.73 -4.52 3.56
N LYS A 2 -27.39 -5.82 3.49
CA LYS A 2 -26.23 -6.41 4.15
C LYS A 2 -25.07 -6.54 3.13
N VAL A 3 -23.92 -5.98 3.46
CA VAL A 3 -22.73 -5.96 2.60
C VAL A 3 -21.59 -6.72 3.28
N LEU A 4 -21.04 -7.73 2.60
CA LEU A 4 -19.82 -8.41 3.03
C LEU A 4 -18.63 -7.87 2.21
N LEU A 5 -17.72 -7.17 2.88
CA LEU A 5 -16.47 -6.73 2.29
C LEU A 5 -15.41 -7.82 2.47
N VAL A 6 -14.76 -8.23 1.39
CA VAL A 6 -13.78 -9.32 1.43
C VAL A 6 -12.42 -8.85 0.94
N ARG A 7 -11.39 -9.07 1.76
CA ARG A 7 -10.02 -9.14 1.29
C ARG A 7 -9.72 -10.58 0.88
N PRO A 8 -9.35 -10.84 -0.39
CA PRO A 8 -9.09 -12.18 -0.88
C PRO A 8 -8.03 -12.95 -0.05
N PRO A 9 -8.08 -14.30 -0.04
CA PRO A 9 -7.09 -15.11 0.65
C PRO A 9 -5.70 -14.92 0.01
N ARG A 10 -4.70 -15.42 0.72
CA ARG A 10 -3.33 -15.48 0.17
C ARG A 10 -3.36 -16.35 -1.08
N ARG A 11 -2.58 -15.98 -2.08
CA ARG A 11 -2.25 -16.92 -3.14
C ARG A 11 -1.54 -18.13 -2.49
N ASP A 12 -1.59 -19.30 -3.12
CA ASP A 12 -0.84 -20.51 -2.71
C ASP A 12 0.69 -20.30 -2.80
N VAL A 13 1.11 -19.07 -2.69
CA VAL A 13 2.45 -18.56 -2.83
C VAL A 13 2.98 -18.24 -1.46
N TRP A 14 4.23 -18.51 -1.29
CA TRP A 14 4.99 -18.28 -0.09
C TRP A 14 4.84 -16.84 0.41
N ASP A 15 4.33 -16.71 1.60
CA ASP A 15 4.14 -15.44 2.31
C ASP A 15 4.81 -15.50 3.68
N ALA A 16 5.47 -14.41 4.09
CA ALA A 16 6.13 -14.29 5.39
C ALA A 16 5.14 -14.29 6.58
N GLY A 17 3.85 -14.28 6.32
CA GLY A 17 2.82 -14.14 7.36
C GLY A 17 2.71 -12.72 7.92
N LEU A 18 3.41 -11.75 7.32
CA LEU A 18 3.26 -10.34 7.64
C LEU A 18 1.99 -9.82 6.97
N SER A 19 1.09 -9.26 7.76
CA SER A 19 -0.17 -8.73 7.26
C SER A 19 -0.43 -7.37 7.85
N VAL A 20 -0.88 -6.46 6.99
CA VAL A 20 -1.34 -5.13 7.37
C VAL A 20 -2.86 -5.03 7.20
N PRO A 21 -3.54 -4.21 8.02
CA PRO A 21 -4.99 -4.02 7.90
C PRO A 21 -5.39 -3.56 6.50
N PRO A 22 -6.48 -4.09 5.91
CA PRO A 22 -7.06 -3.59 4.65
C PRO A 22 -7.84 -2.29 4.91
N LEU A 23 -7.11 -1.20 5.17
CA LEU A 23 -7.68 0.05 5.66
C LEU A 23 -8.75 0.64 4.73
N GLY A 24 -8.56 0.52 3.41
CA GLY A 24 -9.56 0.97 2.43
C GLY A 24 -10.91 0.27 2.59
N LEU A 25 -10.92 -1.05 2.85
CA LEU A 25 -12.16 -1.78 3.11
C LEU A 25 -12.80 -1.35 4.44
N ALA A 26 -11.99 -1.03 5.46
CA ALA A 26 -12.51 -0.55 6.73
C ALA A 26 -13.12 0.87 6.63
N TYR A 27 -12.58 1.75 5.77
CA TYR A 27 -13.21 3.03 5.44
C TYR A 27 -14.55 2.85 4.72
N ILE A 28 -14.61 1.94 3.75
CA ILE A 28 -15.87 1.61 3.06
C ILE A 28 -16.89 1.02 4.03
N ALA A 29 -16.47 0.15 4.96
CA ALA A 29 -17.36 -0.39 5.99
C ALA A 29 -17.96 0.72 6.87
N ALA A 30 -17.16 1.68 7.30
CA ALA A 30 -17.64 2.83 8.05
C ALA A 30 -18.67 3.67 7.25
N ALA A 31 -18.39 3.92 5.97
CA ALA A 31 -19.31 4.68 5.11
C ALA A 31 -20.63 3.93 4.84
N ILE A 32 -20.58 2.59 4.74
CA ILE A 32 -21.78 1.74 4.65
C ILE A 32 -22.64 1.90 5.92
N ALA A 33 -22.02 1.83 7.09
CA ALA A 33 -22.71 1.99 8.37
C ALA A 33 -23.30 3.41 8.54
N GLU A 34 -22.57 4.48 8.15
CA GLU A 34 -23.08 5.86 8.13
C GLU A 34 -24.32 6.01 7.23
N SER A 35 -24.41 5.22 6.16
CA SER A 35 -25.55 5.25 5.23
C SER A 35 -26.73 4.40 5.69
N GLY A 36 -26.67 3.81 6.90
CA GLY A 36 -27.76 2.99 7.46
C GLY A 36 -27.83 1.56 6.95
N HIS A 37 -26.80 1.07 6.27
CA HIS A 37 -26.67 -0.32 5.82
C HIS A 37 -25.78 -1.13 6.76
N GLU A 38 -25.87 -2.45 6.69
CA GLU A 38 -25.07 -3.37 7.51
C GLU A 38 -23.76 -3.73 6.79
N ALA A 39 -22.63 -3.59 7.47
CA ALA A 39 -21.31 -3.95 6.95
C ALA A 39 -20.69 -5.08 7.75
N GLU A 40 -20.22 -6.09 7.06
CA GLU A 40 -19.30 -7.12 7.57
C GLU A 40 -17.98 -7.05 6.80
N LEU A 41 -16.87 -7.41 7.47
CA LEU A 41 -15.55 -7.45 6.84
C LEU A 41 -14.86 -8.78 7.12
N LEU A 42 -14.45 -9.46 6.04
CA LEU A 42 -13.74 -10.74 6.10
C LEU A 42 -12.35 -10.57 5.48
N ASP A 43 -11.33 -10.48 6.32
CA ASP A 43 -9.93 -10.49 5.89
C ASP A 43 -9.41 -11.93 5.78
N ALA A 44 -9.74 -12.61 4.67
CA ALA A 44 -9.32 -13.98 4.42
C ALA A 44 -7.78 -14.11 4.33
N TYR A 45 -7.09 -13.06 3.90
CA TYR A 45 -5.64 -13.03 3.85
C TYR A 45 -5.00 -13.15 5.24
N SER A 46 -5.40 -12.32 6.18
CA SER A 46 -4.80 -12.28 7.52
C SER A 46 -5.20 -13.46 8.39
N LEU A 47 -6.41 -13.97 8.17
CA LEU A 47 -6.93 -15.16 8.85
C LEU A 47 -6.35 -16.48 8.28
N GLY A 48 -5.65 -16.41 7.13
CA GLY A 48 -5.06 -17.58 6.49
C GLY A 48 -6.11 -18.58 5.96
N LEU A 49 -7.29 -18.09 5.55
CA LEU A 49 -8.36 -18.93 5.05
C LEU A 49 -8.00 -19.54 3.69
N ASP A 50 -8.38 -20.79 3.50
CA ASP A 50 -8.38 -21.41 2.19
C ASP A 50 -9.66 -21.07 1.40
N TRP A 51 -9.74 -21.52 0.15
CA TRP A 51 -10.86 -21.21 -0.74
C TRP A 51 -12.19 -21.81 -0.29
N ASN A 52 -12.17 -23.01 0.32
CA ASN A 52 -13.38 -23.69 0.80
C ASN A 52 -13.91 -22.97 2.04
N GLN A 53 -13.03 -22.66 2.99
CA GLN A 53 -13.39 -21.91 4.19
C GLN A 53 -13.96 -20.52 3.85
N LEU A 54 -13.36 -19.84 2.86
CA LEU A 54 -13.89 -18.56 2.38
C LEU A 54 -15.29 -18.70 1.82
N GLU A 55 -15.53 -19.70 0.97
CA GLU A 55 -16.84 -19.93 0.37
C GLU A 55 -17.90 -20.24 1.44
N GLU A 56 -17.58 -21.08 2.41
CA GLU A 56 -18.47 -21.41 3.53
C GLU A 56 -18.86 -20.16 4.34
N LEU A 57 -17.89 -19.29 4.64
CA LEU A 57 -18.15 -18.05 5.37
C LEU A 57 -19.00 -17.05 4.58
N ILE A 58 -18.78 -16.94 3.26
CA ILE A 58 -19.65 -16.12 2.39
C ILE A 58 -21.09 -16.67 2.40
N ALA A 59 -21.25 -17.98 2.27
CA ALA A 59 -22.56 -18.63 2.29
C ALA A 59 -23.28 -18.47 3.65
N GLN A 60 -22.55 -18.54 4.76
CA GLN A 60 -23.09 -18.36 6.10
C GLN A 60 -23.51 -16.91 6.38
N SER A 61 -22.74 -15.94 5.87
CA SER A 61 -23.06 -14.51 6.02
C SER A 61 -24.34 -14.10 5.29
N GLN A 62 -24.69 -14.76 4.19
CA GLN A 62 -25.86 -14.46 3.36
C GLN A 62 -25.98 -12.97 3.00
N PRO A 63 -24.94 -12.34 2.43
CA PRO A 63 -24.97 -10.93 2.12
C PRO A 63 -25.79 -10.65 0.85
N ASP A 64 -26.41 -9.46 0.80
CA ASP A 64 -27.03 -8.96 -0.44
C ASP A 64 -25.99 -8.59 -1.47
N VAL A 65 -24.87 -7.98 -1.00
CA VAL A 65 -23.78 -7.46 -1.81
C VAL A 65 -22.44 -7.98 -1.30
N LEU A 66 -21.62 -8.48 -2.21
CA LEU A 66 -20.20 -8.73 -1.96
C LEU A 66 -19.36 -7.57 -2.48
N GLY A 67 -18.58 -6.93 -1.62
CA GLY A 67 -17.64 -5.87 -1.97
C GLY A 67 -16.20 -6.37 -1.95
N LEU A 68 -15.45 -6.11 -3.02
CA LEU A 68 -14.04 -6.47 -3.17
C LEU A 68 -13.20 -5.21 -3.39
N GLY A 69 -12.10 -5.10 -2.65
CA GLY A 69 -11.07 -4.08 -2.91
C GLY A 69 -9.83 -4.71 -3.51
N THR A 70 -9.32 -4.18 -4.64
CA THR A 70 -8.17 -4.81 -5.29
C THR A 70 -7.19 -3.84 -5.93
N MET A 71 -5.93 -4.28 -5.96
CA MET A 71 -4.82 -3.70 -6.72
C MET A 71 -4.47 -4.60 -7.90
N THR A 72 -3.87 -4.03 -8.95
CA THR A 72 -3.54 -4.77 -10.19
C THR A 72 -2.77 -6.08 -9.94
N PRO A 73 -1.75 -6.16 -9.07
CA PRO A 73 -1.02 -7.41 -8.88
C PRO A 73 -1.82 -8.58 -8.29
N VAL A 74 -2.98 -8.28 -7.69
CA VAL A 74 -3.84 -9.29 -7.03
C VAL A 74 -5.25 -9.35 -7.62
N ALA A 75 -5.47 -8.76 -8.79
CA ALA A 75 -6.79 -8.69 -9.44
C ALA A 75 -7.39 -10.08 -9.71
N GLU A 76 -6.57 -11.01 -10.23
CA GLU A 76 -7.03 -12.39 -10.49
C GLU A 76 -7.57 -13.09 -9.25
N THR A 77 -6.97 -12.83 -8.08
CA THR A 77 -7.44 -13.41 -6.81
C THR A 77 -8.82 -12.84 -6.45
N ALA A 78 -9.03 -11.53 -6.67
CA ALA A 78 -10.35 -10.91 -6.47
C ALA A 78 -11.39 -11.46 -7.47
N TYR A 79 -11.00 -11.68 -8.73
CA TYR A 79 -11.89 -12.29 -9.74
C TYR A 79 -12.30 -13.73 -9.37
N ARG A 80 -11.37 -14.49 -8.81
CA ARG A 80 -11.70 -15.84 -8.30
C ARG A 80 -12.68 -15.79 -7.13
N VAL A 81 -12.55 -14.82 -6.22
CA VAL A 81 -13.54 -14.62 -5.14
C VAL A 81 -14.90 -14.24 -5.71
N ALA A 82 -14.95 -13.33 -6.71
CA ALA A 82 -16.19 -12.94 -7.38
C ALA A 82 -16.91 -14.15 -8.00
N ALA A 83 -16.17 -15.00 -8.71
CA ALA A 83 -16.70 -16.23 -9.30
C ALA A 83 -17.26 -17.22 -8.25
N LEU A 84 -16.52 -17.41 -7.17
CA LEU A 84 -16.90 -18.29 -6.07
C LEU A 84 -18.16 -17.77 -5.34
N ALA A 85 -18.25 -16.47 -5.12
CA ALA A 85 -19.36 -15.84 -4.39
C ALA A 85 -20.66 -15.76 -5.22
N ARG A 86 -20.58 -15.80 -6.55
CA ARG A 86 -21.72 -15.53 -7.45
C ARG A 86 -22.99 -16.35 -7.16
N LYS A 87 -22.84 -17.55 -6.66
CA LYS A 87 -23.96 -18.43 -6.30
C LYS A 87 -24.60 -18.12 -4.93
N HIS A 88 -23.97 -17.26 -4.13
CA HIS A 88 -24.37 -16.93 -2.77
C HIS A 88 -24.86 -15.50 -2.60
N VAL A 89 -24.56 -14.61 -3.57
CA VAL A 89 -24.85 -13.18 -3.45
C VAL A 89 -25.58 -12.67 -4.69
N ARG A 90 -26.44 -11.66 -4.48
CA ARG A 90 -27.16 -11.04 -5.58
C ARG A 90 -26.26 -10.11 -6.40
N TRP A 91 -25.38 -9.32 -5.75
CA TRP A 91 -24.55 -8.33 -6.38
C TRP A 91 -23.08 -8.49 -5.99
N VAL A 92 -22.19 -8.35 -6.95
CA VAL A 92 -20.73 -8.33 -6.72
C VAL A 92 -20.18 -7.00 -7.24
N VAL A 93 -19.54 -6.23 -6.35
CA VAL A 93 -18.94 -4.93 -6.66
C VAL A 93 -17.43 -4.96 -6.43
N LEU A 94 -16.68 -4.34 -7.34
CA LEU A 94 -15.23 -4.23 -7.23
C LEU A 94 -14.82 -2.77 -7.14
N GLY A 95 -13.99 -2.43 -6.16
CA GLY A 95 -13.42 -1.09 -5.98
C GLY A 95 -11.90 -1.11 -5.83
N GLY A 96 -11.31 0.07 -5.65
CA GLY A 96 -9.89 0.26 -5.41
C GLY A 96 -9.06 0.61 -6.65
N PRO A 97 -7.73 0.62 -6.54
CA PRO A 97 -6.84 1.12 -7.61
C PRO A 97 -6.99 0.39 -8.94
N HIS A 98 -7.11 -0.94 -8.93
CA HIS A 98 -7.18 -1.71 -10.18
C HIS A 98 -8.41 -1.33 -11.04
N PRO A 99 -9.67 -1.46 -10.56
CA PRO A 99 -10.83 -1.10 -11.38
C PRO A 99 -10.84 0.39 -11.75
N THR A 100 -10.33 1.27 -10.89
CA THR A 100 -10.21 2.69 -11.18
C THR A 100 -9.26 2.95 -12.35
N ALA A 101 -8.15 2.23 -12.43
CA ALA A 101 -7.16 2.39 -13.49
C ALA A 101 -7.56 1.75 -14.83
N VAL A 102 -8.26 0.59 -14.80
CA VAL A 102 -8.53 -0.19 -16.01
C VAL A 102 -9.97 -0.06 -16.51
N GLY A 103 -10.91 0.37 -15.67
CA GLY A 103 -12.30 0.62 -16.01
C GLY A 103 -13.00 -0.61 -16.59
N LYS A 104 -13.73 -0.41 -17.68
CA LYS A 104 -14.56 -1.46 -18.32
C LYS A 104 -13.82 -2.73 -18.76
N LYS A 105 -12.48 -2.74 -18.77
CA LYS A 105 -11.72 -3.97 -19.07
C LYS A 105 -11.99 -5.06 -18.05
N VAL A 106 -12.26 -4.70 -16.78
CA VAL A 106 -12.60 -5.64 -15.71
C VAL A 106 -13.74 -6.57 -16.12
N PHE A 107 -14.80 -6.05 -16.74
CA PHE A 107 -15.96 -6.87 -17.16
C PHE A 107 -15.64 -7.89 -18.27
N ARG A 108 -14.57 -7.66 -19.04
CA ARG A 108 -14.06 -8.62 -20.02
C ARG A 108 -13.20 -9.71 -19.37
N GLU A 109 -12.53 -9.37 -18.29
CA GLU A 109 -11.63 -10.26 -17.53
C GLU A 109 -12.43 -11.11 -16.55
N CYS A 110 -13.52 -10.57 -15.98
CA CYS A 110 -14.38 -11.27 -15.02
C CYS A 110 -15.86 -10.89 -15.20
N SER A 111 -16.62 -11.82 -15.77
CA SER A 111 -18.08 -11.65 -16.00
C SER A 111 -18.93 -11.80 -14.71
N HIS A 112 -18.32 -12.11 -13.59
CA HIS A 112 -19.01 -12.28 -12.29
C HIS A 112 -19.12 -10.97 -11.49
N ILE A 113 -18.59 -9.85 -12.01
CA ILE A 113 -18.67 -8.53 -11.40
C ILE A 113 -19.80 -7.76 -12.07
N ASP A 114 -20.70 -7.20 -11.26
CA ASP A 114 -21.85 -6.43 -11.73
C ASP A 114 -21.51 -4.94 -11.90
N HIS A 115 -20.78 -4.37 -10.93
CA HIS A 115 -20.46 -2.94 -10.92
C HIS A 115 -19.04 -2.67 -10.41
N LEU A 116 -18.50 -1.52 -10.82
CA LEU A 116 -17.23 -0.99 -10.31
C LEU A 116 -17.50 0.30 -9.56
N VAL A 117 -16.89 0.45 -8.38
CA VAL A 117 -16.78 1.74 -7.68
C VAL A 117 -15.41 2.32 -7.98
N LEU A 118 -15.37 3.47 -8.65
CA LEU A 118 -14.16 4.11 -9.15
C LEU A 118 -13.77 5.31 -8.28
N GLY A 119 -12.47 5.49 -8.06
CA GLY A 119 -11.94 6.55 -7.22
C GLY A 119 -12.14 6.27 -5.72
N GLU A 120 -12.38 7.33 -4.95
CA GLU A 120 -12.68 7.23 -3.52
C GLU A 120 -14.15 6.81 -3.34
N GLY A 121 -14.36 5.70 -2.66
CA GLY A 121 -15.66 5.05 -2.59
C GLY A 121 -16.55 5.51 -1.42
N GLU A 122 -16.03 6.24 -0.45
CA GLU A 122 -16.75 6.56 0.79
C GLU A 122 -18.01 7.38 0.57
N GLU A 123 -18.00 8.34 -0.38
CA GLU A 123 -19.18 9.12 -0.74
C GLU A 123 -20.08 8.42 -1.78
N VAL A 124 -19.58 7.36 -2.41
CA VAL A 124 -20.25 6.64 -3.51
C VAL A 124 -21.06 5.46 -3.00
N ILE A 125 -20.55 4.77 -1.97
CA ILE A 125 -21.09 3.47 -1.55
C ILE A 125 -22.52 3.57 -0.99
N GLY A 126 -22.86 4.60 -0.22
CA GLY A 126 -24.22 4.80 0.31
C GLY A 126 -25.26 4.98 -0.80
N PRO A 127 -25.15 6.01 -1.66
CA PRO A 127 -26.05 6.18 -2.81
C PRO A 127 -26.11 4.95 -3.73
N TYR A 128 -25.01 4.20 -3.87
CA TYR A 128 -25.00 2.96 -4.64
C TYR A 128 -25.87 1.87 -4.00
N LEU A 129 -25.76 1.66 -2.69
CA LEU A 129 -26.57 0.68 -1.97
C LEU A 129 -28.05 1.04 -1.96
N ASP A 130 -28.39 2.32 -1.78
CA ASP A 130 -29.77 2.82 -1.89
C ASP A 130 -30.37 2.54 -3.28
N TRP A 131 -29.58 2.77 -4.34
CA TRP A 131 -29.99 2.46 -5.70
C TRP A 131 -30.21 0.95 -5.91
N LEU A 132 -29.35 0.09 -5.39
CA LEU A 132 -29.53 -1.35 -5.42
C LEU A 132 -30.76 -1.82 -4.63
N GLU A 133 -31.04 -1.22 -3.48
CA GLU A 133 -32.21 -1.53 -2.66
C GLU A 133 -33.52 -1.20 -3.37
N GLN A 134 -33.52 -0.17 -4.21
CA GLN A 134 -34.62 0.20 -5.10
C GLN A 134 -34.71 -0.68 -6.35
N GLY A 135 -33.92 -1.74 -6.44
CA GLY A 135 -33.91 -2.72 -7.52
C GLY A 135 -32.79 -2.59 -8.53
N GLY A 136 -31.95 -1.56 -8.43
CA GLY A 136 -30.81 -1.35 -9.35
C GLY A 136 -31.23 -1.05 -10.79
N VAL A 137 -32.37 -0.38 -10.98
CA VAL A 137 -32.93 -0.09 -12.30
C VAL A 137 -32.53 1.31 -12.76
N GLY A 138 -32.21 1.45 -14.05
CA GLY A 138 -31.74 2.70 -14.63
C GLY A 138 -30.23 2.86 -14.52
N LEU A 139 -29.76 4.12 -14.67
CA LEU A 139 -28.33 4.40 -14.61
C LEU A 139 -27.82 4.38 -13.16
N PRO A 140 -26.64 3.79 -12.92
CA PRO A 140 -26.05 3.81 -11.61
C PRO A 140 -25.62 5.23 -11.19
N PRO A 141 -25.49 5.51 -9.88
CA PRO A 141 -25.06 6.81 -9.38
C PRO A 141 -23.63 7.16 -9.82
N ALA A 142 -23.28 8.45 -9.72
CA ALA A 142 -21.93 8.93 -10.02
C ALA A 142 -20.87 8.16 -9.19
N GLY A 143 -19.74 7.84 -9.81
CA GLY A 143 -18.68 7.02 -9.23
C GLY A 143 -18.85 5.51 -9.47
N VAL A 144 -20.00 5.08 -9.99
CA VAL A 144 -20.26 3.68 -10.31
C VAL A 144 -20.24 3.45 -11.82
N MET A 145 -19.61 2.38 -12.26
CA MET A 145 -19.60 1.92 -13.65
C MET A 145 -20.31 0.57 -13.76
N ASP A 146 -21.21 0.44 -14.71
CA ASP A 146 -21.87 -0.82 -15.07
C ASP A 146 -21.17 -1.58 -16.20
N ALA A 147 -21.64 -2.78 -16.51
CA ALA A 147 -21.07 -3.63 -17.56
C ALA A 147 -21.18 -3.05 -18.97
N SER A 148 -22.08 -2.09 -19.23
CA SER A 148 -22.13 -1.36 -20.51
C SER A 148 -20.97 -0.37 -20.66
N GLY A 149 -20.30 -0.05 -19.54
CA GLY A 149 -19.26 0.96 -19.43
C GLY A 149 -19.81 2.36 -19.18
N HIS A 150 -21.10 2.49 -18.85
CA HIS A 150 -21.65 3.77 -18.42
C HIS A 150 -21.02 4.18 -17.10
N HIS A 151 -20.53 5.41 -17.03
CA HIS A 151 -19.92 5.97 -15.85
C HIS A 151 -20.05 7.49 -15.85
N VAL A 152 -20.49 8.04 -14.72
CA VAL A 152 -20.41 9.47 -14.40
C VAL A 152 -19.34 9.66 -13.34
N GLU A 153 -18.34 10.50 -13.62
CA GLU A 153 -17.26 10.76 -12.69
C GLU A 153 -17.81 11.33 -11.36
N HIS A 154 -17.38 10.74 -10.25
CA HIS A 154 -17.57 11.33 -8.92
C HIS A 154 -16.28 12.02 -8.49
N ARG A 155 -16.43 13.23 -7.92
CA ARG A 155 -15.31 13.96 -7.30
C ARG A 155 -15.60 14.12 -5.83
N PRO A 156 -14.72 13.66 -4.93
CA PRO A 156 -14.92 13.80 -3.49
C PRO A 156 -15.23 15.26 -3.10
N GLN A 157 -16.31 15.46 -2.36
CA GLN A 157 -16.78 16.78 -1.93
C GLN A 157 -16.42 17.04 -0.47
N ARG A 158 -16.42 16.00 0.36
CA ARG A 158 -16.13 16.13 1.79
C ARG A 158 -14.65 16.41 2.04
N PRO A 159 -14.31 17.28 3.01
CA PRO A 159 -13.00 17.32 3.61
C PRO A 159 -12.60 15.93 4.15
N VAL A 160 -11.31 15.58 4.09
CA VAL A 160 -10.84 14.25 4.53
C VAL A 160 -11.13 14.02 6.03
N GLU A 161 -11.17 15.07 6.83
CA GLU A 161 -11.48 15.01 8.27
C GLU A 161 -12.98 14.76 8.58
N GLU A 162 -13.86 14.94 7.59
CA GLU A 162 -15.30 14.63 7.72
C GLU A 162 -15.64 13.20 7.27
N ILE A 163 -14.67 12.47 6.72
CA ILE A 163 -14.82 11.05 6.41
C ILE A 163 -14.71 10.26 7.72
N ALA A 164 -15.68 9.39 7.97
CA ALA A 164 -15.67 8.52 9.15
C ALA A 164 -14.34 7.77 9.30
N TRP A 165 -13.86 7.63 10.51
CA TRP A 165 -12.71 6.79 10.77
C TRP A 165 -13.01 5.35 10.39
N PRO A 166 -11.99 4.57 9.96
CA PRO A 166 -12.23 3.21 9.49
C PRO A 166 -12.82 2.32 10.59
N ALA A 167 -13.77 1.47 10.23
CA ALA A 167 -14.44 0.50 11.10
C ALA A 167 -13.48 -0.61 11.55
N ARG A 168 -12.56 -0.27 12.47
CA ARG A 168 -11.48 -1.16 12.92
C ARG A 168 -11.96 -2.30 13.79
N GLU A 169 -13.13 -2.18 14.40
CA GLU A 169 -13.80 -3.22 15.17
C GLU A 169 -14.19 -4.43 14.32
N LEU A 170 -14.35 -4.25 13.01
CA LEU A 170 -14.63 -5.33 12.05
C LEU A 170 -13.36 -6.07 11.60
N LEU A 171 -12.18 -5.58 11.97
CA LEU A 171 -10.90 -6.15 11.55
C LEU A 171 -10.40 -7.18 12.59
N PRO A 172 -9.77 -8.29 12.16
CA PRO A 172 -9.11 -9.24 13.05
C PRO A 172 -7.76 -8.66 13.56
N ASN A 173 -7.81 -7.59 14.36
CA ASN A 173 -6.65 -6.78 14.76
C ASN A 173 -5.52 -7.58 15.41
N HIS A 174 -5.84 -8.72 16.04
CA HIS A 174 -4.85 -9.61 16.66
C HIS A 174 -3.95 -10.36 15.66
N THR A 175 -4.31 -10.39 14.36
CA THR A 175 -3.54 -11.09 13.32
C THR A 175 -2.49 -10.21 12.65
N TYR A 176 -2.62 -8.89 12.73
CA TYR A 176 -1.72 -7.99 12.01
C TYR A 176 -0.34 -7.91 12.63
N ARG A 177 0.68 -7.98 11.78
CA ARG A 177 2.09 -7.94 12.17
C ARG A 177 2.88 -7.06 11.22
N TYR A 178 3.79 -6.29 11.78
CA TYR A 178 4.70 -5.45 11.01
C TYR A 178 6.12 -5.56 11.56
N LEU A 179 7.05 -6.05 10.74
CA LEU A 179 8.41 -6.40 11.18
C LEU A 179 9.19 -5.21 11.76
N MET A 180 8.98 -4.00 11.20
CA MET A 180 9.66 -2.78 11.69
C MET A 180 8.96 -2.14 12.89
N ALA A 181 7.88 -2.73 13.41
CA ALA A 181 7.23 -2.24 14.61
C ALA A 181 8.21 -2.33 15.81
N THR A 182 8.34 -1.24 16.54
CA THR A 182 9.26 -1.13 17.69
C THR A 182 8.55 -1.29 19.03
N ARG A 183 7.24 -1.58 18.96
CA ARG A 183 6.38 -1.93 20.11
C ARG A 183 5.28 -2.89 19.64
N PRO A 184 4.73 -3.73 20.54
CA PRO A 184 3.56 -4.56 20.24
C PRO A 184 2.31 -3.72 19.94
N GLY A 185 1.32 -4.34 19.28
CA GLY A 185 0.11 -3.66 18.84
C GLY A 185 0.38 -2.79 17.62
N PHE A 186 -0.15 -3.21 16.45
CA PHE A 186 0.12 -2.56 15.17
C PHE A 186 -1.17 -2.08 14.50
N ALA A 187 -1.15 -0.84 14.04
CA ALA A 187 -2.21 -0.29 13.21
C ALA A 187 -1.64 0.56 12.06
N THR A 188 -2.49 0.81 11.09
CA THR A 188 -2.21 1.74 9.99
C THR A 188 -3.17 2.93 10.06
N MET A 189 -2.74 4.10 9.58
CA MET A 189 -3.56 5.30 9.44
C MET A 189 -3.31 5.98 8.10
N ILE A 190 -4.35 6.68 7.60
CA ILE A 190 -4.24 7.63 6.50
C ILE A 190 -4.63 9.00 7.05
N THR A 191 -3.73 9.97 6.93
CA THR A 191 -3.93 11.32 7.48
C THR A 191 -3.98 12.39 6.39
N SER A 192 -3.61 12.02 5.17
CA SER A 192 -3.77 12.85 3.97
C SER A 192 -3.93 11.97 2.73
N ARG A 193 -4.53 12.51 1.71
CA ARG A 193 -4.80 11.84 0.42
C ARG A 193 -4.35 12.71 -0.74
N GLY A 194 -3.85 12.08 -1.79
CA GLY A 194 -3.39 12.73 -3.02
C GLY A 194 -1.97 13.28 -2.90
N CYS A 195 -1.30 13.38 -4.04
CA CYS A 195 0.08 13.85 -4.13
C CYS A 195 0.28 14.71 -5.38
N PRO A 196 0.76 15.97 -5.26
CA PRO A 196 0.89 16.88 -6.40
C PRO A 196 2.06 16.56 -7.31
N PHE A 197 3.03 15.75 -6.89
CA PHE A 197 4.19 15.39 -7.67
C PHE A 197 3.82 14.53 -8.88
N GLN A 198 4.59 14.61 -9.97
CA GLN A 198 4.28 13.98 -11.25
C GLN A 198 5.18 12.78 -11.59
N CYS A 199 5.55 11.98 -10.58
CA CYS A 199 6.36 10.78 -10.79
C CYS A 199 5.70 9.85 -11.82
N SER A 200 6.46 9.43 -12.85
CA SER A 200 5.90 8.69 -14.00
C SER A 200 5.41 7.28 -13.67
N PHE A 201 5.94 6.69 -12.59
CA PHE A 201 5.61 5.34 -12.13
C PHE A 201 4.49 5.27 -11.08
N CYS A 202 4.02 6.44 -10.59
CA CYS A 202 3.05 6.50 -9.49
C CYS A 202 1.61 6.54 -10.01
N ASP A 203 0.79 5.60 -9.56
CA ASP A 203 -0.65 5.60 -9.80
C ASP A 203 -1.35 6.56 -8.83
N LYS A 204 -2.14 7.46 -9.38
CA LYS A 204 -2.96 8.43 -8.64
C LYS A 204 -4.43 8.32 -8.99
N SER A 205 -4.84 7.21 -9.57
CA SER A 205 -6.20 7.04 -10.07
C SER A 205 -7.27 7.17 -8.98
N VAL A 206 -6.95 6.78 -7.73
CA VAL A 206 -7.91 6.85 -6.61
C VAL A 206 -7.94 8.24 -5.98
N SER A 207 -6.83 8.69 -5.40
CA SER A 207 -6.81 9.93 -4.57
C SER A 207 -6.47 11.20 -5.36
N GLY A 208 -6.03 11.05 -6.61
CA GLY A 208 -5.70 12.16 -7.50
C GLY A 208 -4.43 12.94 -7.13
N SER A 209 -4.25 14.08 -7.82
CA SER A 209 -3.11 14.98 -7.59
C SER A 209 -3.38 16.09 -6.58
N ARG A 210 -4.67 16.35 -6.23
CA ARG A 210 -5.03 17.34 -5.22
C ARG A 210 -4.78 16.78 -3.83
N TRP A 211 -3.79 17.36 -3.14
CA TRP A 211 -3.53 16.99 -1.76
C TRP A 211 -4.59 17.56 -0.81
N ARG A 212 -5.13 16.71 0.06
CA ARG A 212 -6.12 17.01 1.10
C ARG A 212 -5.69 16.33 2.38
N ALA A 213 -5.83 16.97 3.53
CA ALA A 213 -5.32 16.45 4.79
C ALA A 213 -6.26 16.75 5.95
N ARG A 214 -6.21 15.90 6.93
CA ARG A 214 -6.88 16.03 8.23
C ARG A 214 -6.11 17.02 9.11
N SER A 215 -6.81 17.66 10.05
CA SER A 215 -6.21 18.52 11.07
C SER A 215 -5.29 17.71 12.02
N ALA A 216 -4.40 18.38 12.71
CA ALA A 216 -3.52 17.74 13.69
C ALA A 216 -4.31 17.14 14.85
N GLU A 217 -5.35 17.84 15.29
CA GLU A 217 -6.22 17.44 16.38
C GLU A 217 -7.00 16.17 16.03
N ASP A 218 -7.55 16.07 14.82
CA ASP A 218 -8.29 14.89 14.38
C ASP A 218 -7.35 13.68 14.23
N VAL A 219 -6.15 13.87 13.66
CA VAL A 219 -5.14 12.81 13.57
C VAL A 219 -4.75 12.29 14.95
N VAL A 220 -4.48 13.18 15.91
CA VAL A 220 -4.04 12.75 17.23
C VAL A 220 -5.21 12.15 18.02
N SER A 221 -6.44 12.57 17.79
CA SER A 221 -7.63 11.94 18.40
C SER A 221 -7.79 10.48 17.97
N GLU A 222 -7.60 10.16 16.68
CA GLU A 222 -7.58 8.77 16.23
C GLU A 222 -6.39 7.98 16.80
N MET A 223 -5.20 8.61 16.89
CA MET A 223 -4.05 7.98 17.54
C MET A 223 -4.33 7.64 19.00
N GLN A 224 -4.99 8.54 19.76
CA GLN A 224 -5.38 8.29 21.16
C GLN A 224 -6.34 7.09 21.25
N LEU A 225 -7.33 7.00 20.37
CA LEU A 225 -8.24 5.85 20.31
C LEU A 225 -7.47 4.54 20.06
N LEU A 226 -6.53 4.55 19.11
CA LEU A 226 -5.70 3.38 18.80
C LEU A 226 -4.85 2.95 20.03
N VAL A 227 -4.22 3.91 20.68
CA VAL A 227 -3.40 3.64 21.88
C VAL A 227 -4.26 3.09 23.02
N ALA A 228 -5.45 3.65 23.24
CA ALA A 228 -6.42 3.14 24.23
C ALA A 228 -6.83 1.68 23.94
N ASN A 229 -6.80 1.26 22.66
CA ASN A 229 -7.04 -0.11 22.22
C ASN A 229 -5.75 -0.97 22.13
N GLY A 230 -4.66 -0.56 22.76
CA GLY A 230 -3.43 -1.34 22.88
C GLY A 230 -2.47 -1.26 21.69
N VAL A 231 -2.65 -0.30 20.79
CA VAL A 231 -1.72 -0.08 19.67
C VAL A 231 -0.49 0.67 20.16
N GLY A 232 0.68 0.04 20.05
CA GLY A 232 1.97 0.64 20.39
C GLY A 232 2.75 1.18 19.18
N PHE A 233 2.37 0.79 17.96
CA PHE A 233 3.05 1.21 16.74
C PHE A 233 2.05 1.52 15.62
N ILE A 234 2.13 2.73 15.05
CA ILE A 234 1.29 3.20 13.95
C ILE A 234 2.13 3.41 12.70
N ASN A 235 1.69 2.88 11.54
CA ASN A 235 2.26 3.20 10.26
C ASN A 235 1.32 4.14 9.48
N PHE A 236 1.79 5.34 9.20
CA PHE A 236 1.07 6.28 8.33
C PHE A 236 1.28 5.88 6.86
N TYR A 237 0.18 5.63 6.17
CA TYR A 237 0.13 5.25 4.75
C TYR A 237 -0.29 6.41 3.84
N ASP A 238 0.09 7.62 4.20
CA ASP A 238 -0.11 8.80 3.35
C ASP A 238 0.74 8.68 2.08
N ASP A 239 0.24 9.17 0.95
CA ASP A 239 1.01 9.28 -0.30
C ASP A 239 2.30 10.10 -0.11
N ASN A 240 2.26 11.12 0.76
CA ASN A 240 3.41 11.89 1.20
C ASN A 240 3.10 12.62 2.51
N PHE A 241 3.48 12.03 3.63
CA PHE A 241 3.25 12.58 4.97
C PHE A 241 3.99 13.90 5.19
N THR A 242 5.20 14.03 4.61
CA THR A 242 6.08 15.19 4.80
C THR A 242 5.84 16.34 3.83
N LEU A 243 4.77 16.29 3.01
CA LEU A 243 4.51 17.28 1.98
C LEU A 243 4.41 18.71 2.51
N ARG A 244 3.80 18.91 3.68
CA ARG A 244 3.69 20.22 4.33
C ARG A 244 4.33 20.21 5.71
N ARG A 245 5.51 20.83 5.83
CA ARG A 245 6.26 20.95 7.07
C ARG A 245 5.40 21.43 8.24
N SER A 246 4.66 22.52 8.09
CA SER A 246 3.85 23.11 9.15
C SER A 246 2.80 22.15 9.72
N ARG A 247 2.24 21.25 8.88
CA ARG A 247 1.31 20.23 9.33
C ARG A 247 2.02 19.14 10.13
N VAL A 248 3.18 18.67 9.67
CA VAL A 248 3.96 17.67 10.42
C VAL A 248 4.35 18.22 11.80
N GLU A 249 4.78 19.50 11.85
CA GLU A 249 5.07 20.19 13.11
C GLU A 249 3.84 20.27 14.02
N ALA A 250 2.66 20.59 13.45
CA ALA A 250 1.41 20.66 14.22
C ALA A 250 1.04 19.31 14.84
N ILE A 251 1.10 18.22 14.05
CA ILE A 251 0.86 16.85 14.54
C ILE A 251 1.86 16.49 15.64
N CYS A 252 3.14 16.73 15.44
CA CYS A 252 4.17 16.43 16.43
C CYS A 252 3.98 17.23 17.74
N LYS A 253 3.67 18.52 17.63
CA LYS A 253 3.37 19.37 18.79
C LYS A 253 2.14 18.91 19.54
N GLU A 254 1.10 18.50 18.83
CA GLU A 254 -0.13 17.99 19.43
C GLU A 254 0.10 16.66 20.15
N ILE A 255 0.84 15.71 19.56
CA ILE A 255 1.26 14.46 20.21
C ILE A 255 1.99 14.75 21.54
N LEU A 256 2.92 15.70 21.51
CA LEU A 256 3.69 16.09 22.71
C LEU A 256 2.81 16.81 23.73
N ARG A 257 1.90 17.66 23.28
CA ARG A 257 0.97 18.42 24.15
C ARG A 257 0.07 17.49 24.95
N VAL A 258 -0.47 16.43 24.29
CA VAL A 258 -1.34 15.45 24.97
C VAL A 258 -0.56 14.35 25.69
N GLY A 259 0.77 14.32 25.60
CA GLY A 259 1.62 13.31 26.21
C GLY A 259 1.39 11.90 25.69
N LEU A 260 1.04 11.75 24.39
CA LEU A 260 0.71 10.47 23.81
C LEU A 260 1.97 9.61 23.61
N ASP A 261 2.06 8.47 24.28
CA ASP A 261 3.19 7.55 24.20
C ASP A 261 2.95 6.46 23.15
N VAL A 262 3.33 6.73 21.91
CA VAL A 262 3.18 5.84 20.78
C VAL A 262 4.40 5.92 19.85
N HIS A 263 4.78 4.81 19.24
CA HIS A 263 5.78 4.81 18.17
C HIS A 263 5.10 4.84 16.81
N TRP A 264 5.73 5.51 15.85
CA TRP A 264 5.16 5.58 14.50
C TRP A 264 6.21 5.64 13.39
N LYS A 265 5.76 5.31 12.20
CA LYS A 265 6.48 5.39 10.92
C LYS A 265 5.66 6.21 9.93
N CYS A 266 6.33 6.89 9.01
CA CYS A 266 5.67 7.56 7.89
C CYS A 266 6.45 7.39 6.58
N GLU A 267 5.76 7.68 5.47
CA GLU A 267 6.32 7.82 4.14
C GLU A 267 6.60 9.30 3.85
N GLY A 268 7.75 9.60 3.27
CA GLY A 268 8.13 10.98 2.96
C GLY A 268 9.04 11.12 1.75
N ARG A 269 9.25 12.36 1.33
CA ARG A 269 10.25 12.71 0.33
C ARG A 269 11.49 13.27 1.03
N VAL A 270 12.66 13.05 0.44
CA VAL A 270 13.94 13.53 0.99
C VAL A 270 14.05 15.06 1.02
N ASP A 271 13.34 15.75 0.13
CA ASP A 271 13.27 17.21 0.07
C ASP A 271 12.23 17.83 1.02
N GLY A 272 11.42 16.98 1.70
CA GLY A 272 10.38 17.40 2.67
C GLY A 272 10.84 17.40 4.13
N VAL A 273 12.13 17.19 4.41
CA VAL A 273 12.67 17.08 5.78
C VAL A 273 13.96 17.86 5.96
N ASP A 274 14.24 18.23 7.20
CA ASP A 274 15.51 18.76 7.66
C ASP A 274 15.80 18.33 9.11
N ALA A 275 16.99 18.65 9.61
CA ALA A 275 17.45 18.23 10.94
C ALA A 275 16.51 18.66 12.09
N GLU A 276 15.88 19.85 11.99
CA GLU A 276 14.98 20.34 13.05
C GLU A 276 13.68 19.58 13.07
N LEU A 277 13.06 19.38 11.88
CA LEU A 277 11.83 18.62 11.75
C LEU A 277 12.03 17.17 12.19
N LEU A 278 13.13 16.54 11.78
CA LEU A 278 13.46 15.16 12.16
C LEU A 278 13.63 15.00 13.66
N LYS A 279 14.26 15.95 14.34
CA LYS A 279 14.37 15.96 15.81
C LYS A 279 13.02 16.09 16.49
N LEU A 280 12.14 16.96 15.98
CA LEU A 280 10.77 17.12 16.50
C LEU A 280 9.95 15.84 16.27
N MET A 281 10.01 15.25 15.07
CA MET A 281 9.36 13.97 14.79
C MET A 281 9.84 12.88 15.73
N LYS A 282 11.15 12.79 15.98
CA LYS A 282 11.75 11.83 16.96
C LYS A 282 11.19 12.01 18.36
N ALA A 283 11.12 13.25 18.83
CA ALA A 283 10.55 13.58 20.14
C ALA A 283 9.08 13.18 20.24
N ALA A 284 8.31 13.37 19.17
CA ALA A 284 6.90 12.99 19.06
C ALA A 284 6.64 11.49 18.79
N GLY A 285 7.67 10.64 18.90
CA GLY A 285 7.48 9.18 18.79
C GLY A 285 7.79 8.56 17.43
N CYS A 286 8.18 9.33 16.42
CA CYS A 286 8.67 8.75 15.17
C CYS A 286 9.86 7.81 15.42
N ARG A 287 9.90 6.69 14.75
CA ARG A 287 11.00 5.72 14.83
C ARG A 287 11.59 5.37 13.49
N VAL A 288 10.78 5.41 12.46
CA VAL A 288 11.19 5.07 11.09
C VAL A 288 10.59 6.09 10.13
N ILE A 289 11.38 6.55 9.19
CA ILE A 289 10.90 7.30 8.03
C ILE A 289 11.31 6.58 6.75
N ALA A 290 10.38 6.40 5.83
CA ALA A 290 10.63 5.77 4.55
C ALA A 290 10.70 6.83 3.45
N TYR A 291 11.72 6.75 2.62
CA TYR A 291 11.97 7.68 1.53
C TYR A 291 11.93 7.00 0.17
N GLY A 292 11.18 7.58 -0.77
CA GLY A 292 11.31 7.27 -2.17
C GLY A 292 12.61 7.84 -2.73
N VAL A 293 13.65 7.03 -2.77
CA VAL A 293 14.97 7.36 -3.36
C VAL A 293 14.96 7.10 -4.86
N GLU A 294 14.33 6.02 -5.26
CA GLU A 294 14.10 5.44 -6.58
C GLU A 294 15.38 5.00 -7.30
N SER A 295 16.39 5.88 -7.46
CA SER A 295 17.62 5.52 -8.16
C SER A 295 18.84 6.28 -7.61
N GLY A 296 20.03 5.71 -7.78
CA GLY A 296 21.32 6.36 -7.60
C GLY A 296 21.84 7.06 -8.87
N ASN A 297 21.04 7.11 -9.94
CA ASN A 297 21.40 7.73 -11.21
C ASN A 297 20.53 8.95 -11.50
N ARG A 298 21.13 10.07 -11.85
CA ARG A 298 20.41 11.32 -12.17
C ARG A 298 19.51 11.17 -13.39
N GLU A 299 20.01 10.47 -14.42
CA GLU A 299 19.27 10.22 -15.66
C GLU A 299 18.00 9.41 -15.40
N THR A 300 18.10 8.37 -14.56
CA THR A 300 16.94 7.57 -14.16
C THR A 300 15.96 8.39 -13.33
N LEU A 301 16.43 9.21 -12.38
CA LEU A 301 15.55 10.11 -11.60
C LEU A 301 14.79 11.08 -12.50
N ALA A 302 15.45 11.64 -13.52
CA ALA A 302 14.82 12.54 -14.50
C ALA A 302 13.75 11.79 -15.33
N LEU A 303 14.04 10.58 -15.81
CA LEU A 303 13.09 9.73 -16.53
C LEU A 303 11.87 9.38 -15.66
N LEU A 304 12.09 9.10 -14.39
CA LEU A 304 11.04 8.81 -13.42
C LEU A 304 10.29 10.08 -12.96
N ARG A 305 10.68 11.26 -13.40
CA ARG A 305 10.12 12.59 -13.00
C ARG A 305 10.07 12.73 -11.48
N LYS A 306 11.16 12.27 -10.83
CA LYS A 306 11.20 12.27 -9.36
C LYS A 306 11.46 13.64 -8.77
N ASP A 307 12.08 14.56 -9.52
CA ASP A 307 12.44 15.92 -9.10
C ASP A 307 13.18 15.95 -7.75
N VAL A 308 14.24 15.14 -7.64
CA VAL A 308 15.09 15.03 -6.45
C VAL A 308 16.55 14.92 -6.89
N GLU A 309 17.43 15.63 -6.21
CA GLU A 309 18.87 15.56 -6.44
C GLU A 309 19.53 14.53 -5.51
N ILE A 310 20.59 13.88 -6.00
CA ILE A 310 21.35 12.88 -5.24
C ILE A 310 21.86 13.46 -3.90
N GLU A 311 22.27 14.72 -3.89
CA GLU A 311 22.78 15.42 -2.71
C GLU A 311 21.68 15.63 -1.65
N GLN A 312 20.43 15.83 -2.09
CA GLN A 312 19.28 15.90 -1.16
C GLN A 312 19.05 14.55 -0.50
N VAL A 313 19.18 13.44 -1.25
CA VAL A 313 19.09 12.10 -0.68
C VAL A 313 20.16 11.87 0.37
N VAL A 314 21.43 12.13 0.04
CA VAL A 314 22.55 11.95 0.97
C VAL A 314 22.34 12.76 2.27
N ARG A 315 21.94 14.03 2.13
CA ARG A 315 21.66 14.93 3.26
C ARG A 315 20.53 14.37 4.13
N ALA A 316 19.38 14.03 3.55
CA ALA A 316 18.22 13.55 4.30
C ALA A 316 18.54 12.29 5.10
N PHE A 317 19.29 11.34 4.53
CA PHE A 317 19.70 10.12 5.24
C PHE A 317 20.70 10.40 6.37
N SER A 318 21.65 11.36 6.17
CA SER A 318 22.57 11.79 7.25
C SER A 318 21.82 12.43 8.40
N GLU A 319 20.96 13.42 8.13
CA GLU A 319 20.17 14.14 9.12
C GLU A 319 19.19 13.20 9.85
N THR A 320 18.59 12.23 9.14
CA THR A 320 17.74 11.19 9.73
C THR A 320 18.49 10.35 10.78
N ARG A 321 19.69 9.91 10.42
CA ARG A 321 20.56 9.15 11.32
C ARG A 321 21.01 9.99 12.52
N GLU A 322 21.40 11.25 12.30
CA GLU A 322 21.81 12.20 13.36
C GLU A 322 20.65 12.50 14.33
N ALA A 323 19.42 12.55 13.85
CA ALA A 323 18.22 12.66 14.68
C ALA A 323 17.88 11.36 15.44
N GLY A 324 18.61 10.27 15.22
CA GLY A 324 18.37 8.97 15.86
C GLY A 324 17.12 8.26 15.35
N LEU A 325 16.68 8.58 14.13
CA LEU A 325 15.63 7.88 13.39
C LEU A 325 16.24 6.78 12.53
N ARG A 326 15.46 5.73 12.27
CA ARG A 326 15.79 4.73 11.24
C ARG A 326 15.23 5.17 9.89
N SER A 327 15.94 4.82 8.84
CA SER A 327 15.55 5.11 7.47
C SER A 327 15.23 3.84 6.68
N LEU A 328 14.19 3.91 5.83
CA LEU A 328 13.90 2.91 4.80
C LEU A 328 14.04 3.60 3.44
N ALA A 329 14.84 3.03 2.54
CA ALA A 329 14.97 3.50 1.16
C ALA A 329 14.14 2.61 0.21
N TYR A 330 13.27 3.21 -0.58
CA TYR A 330 12.65 2.58 -1.73
C TYR A 330 13.51 2.84 -2.97
N LEU A 331 13.90 1.77 -3.66
CA LEU A 331 14.64 1.82 -4.92
C LEU A 331 13.95 1.00 -6.00
N ILE A 332 13.91 1.57 -7.19
CA ILE A 332 13.38 0.98 -8.41
C ILE A 332 14.57 0.62 -9.30
N LEU A 333 14.61 -0.60 -9.80
CA LEU A 333 15.67 -1.13 -10.64
C LEU A 333 15.12 -1.54 -12.00
N GLY A 334 15.94 -1.40 -13.05
CA GLY A 334 15.58 -1.80 -14.40
C GLY A 334 14.65 -0.79 -15.09
N ALA A 335 14.90 0.51 -14.91
CA ALA A 335 14.22 1.53 -15.70
C ALA A 335 14.67 1.48 -17.18
N PRO A 336 13.81 1.95 -18.12
CA PRO A 336 14.21 2.08 -19.53
C PRO A 336 15.51 2.89 -19.67
N GLY A 337 16.44 2.40 -20.48
CA GLY A 337 17.76 3.00 -20.68
C GLY A 337 18.81 2.62 -19.64
N GLU A 338 18.44 1.98 -18.52
CA GLU A 338 19.45 1.46 -17.57
C GLU A 338 20.14 0.21 -18.10
N ASN A 339 21.46 0.18 -18.02
CA ASN A 339 22.27 -1.01 -18.17
C ASN A 339 22.60 -1.65 -16.81
N ALA A 340 23.25 -2.81 -16.80
CA ALA A 340 23.58 -3.53 -15.57
C ALA A 340 24.46 -2.71 -14.60
N GLU A 341 25.31 -1.82 -15.09
CA GLU A 341 26.19 -0.99 -14.25
C GLU A 341 25.37 0.15 -13.58
N ASP A 342 24.38 0.70 -14.26
CA ASP A 342 23.46 1.70 -13.70
C ASP A 342 22.65 1.10 -12.55
N VAL A 343 22.14 -0.12 -12.74
CA VAL A 343 21.45 -0.87 -11.67
C VAL A 343 22.38 -1.10 -10.49
N ARG A 344 23.63 -1.56 -10.73
CA ARG A 344 24.62 -1.76 -9.66
C ARG A 344 25.00 -0.46 -8.96
N ARG A 345 25.01 0.68 -9.66
CA ARG A 345 25.22 2.01 -9.06
C ARG A 345 24.14 2.29 -8.04
N SER A 346 22.86 2.07 -8.37
CA SER A 346 21.73 2.24 -7.44
C SER A 346 21.82 1.29 -6.24
N ILE A 347 22.27 0.05 -6.46
CA ILE A 347 22.52 -0.94 -5.37
C ILE A 347 23.62 -0.46 -4.42
N ARG A 348 24.75 0.06 -4.97
CA ARG A 348 25.84 0.61 -4.15
C ARG A 348 25.37 1.85 -3.40
N PHE A 349 24.67 2.74 -4.07
CA PHE A 349 24.14 3.99 -3.49
C PHE A 349 23.26 3.73 -2.26
N ALA A 350 22.40 2.72 -2.27
CA ALA A 350 21.62 2.32 -1.10
C ALA A 350 22.46 2.04 0.15
N ARG A 351 23.70 1.55 -0.05
CA ARG A 351 24.65 1.28 1.03
C ARG A 351 25.41 2.54 1.44
N GLU A 352 25.79 3.37 0.48
CA GLU A 352 26.56 4.61 0.69
C GLU A 352 25.77 5.63 1.49
N ILE A 353 24.47 5.80 1.23
CA ILE A 353 23.59 6.66 2.03
C ILE A 353 23.37 6.14 3.45
N GLY A 354 23.77 4.91 3.74
CA GLY A 354 23.66 4.30 5.06
C GLY A 354 22.21 4.00 5.47
N ALA A 355 21.37 3.62 4.54
CA ALA A 355 20.00 3.20 4.81
C ALA A 355 19.95 2.05 5.83
N ASP A 356 18.99 2.10 6.75
CA ASP A 356 18.77 1.04 7.75
C ASP A 356 18.05 -0.17 7.12
N TYR A 357 17.10 0.13 6.24
CA TYR A 357 16.34 -0.85 5.45
C TYR A 357 16.29 -0.40 4.01
N VAL A 358 16.14 -1.33 3.10
CA VAL A 358 15.95 -1.06 1.67
C VAL A 358 14.88 -1.99 1.12
N GLN A 359 14.01 -1.43 0.30
CA GLN A 359 13.15 -2.22 -0.57
C GLN A 359 13.57 -1.97 -2.01
N PHE A 360 14.04 -3.03 -2.68
CA PHE A 360 14.31 -3.03 -4.09
C PHE A 360 13.09 -3.58 -4.84
N SER A 361 12.63 -2.87 -5.85
CA SER A 361 11.52 -3.27 -6.72
C SER A 361 11.93 -3.15 -8.17
N ALA A 362 11.52 -4.09 -9.02
CA ALA A 362 11.63 -3.90 -10.45
C ALA A 362 10.60 -2.85 -10.91
N LEU A 363 10.99 -1.97 -11.84
CA LEU A 363 10.07 -0.98 -12.40
C LEU A 363 8.93 -1.69 -13.13
N THR A 364 7.73 -1.57 -12.61
CA THR A 364 6.54 -2.20 -13.16
C THR A 364 5.64 -1.14 -13.79
N ALA A 365 5.23 -1.38 -15.05
CA ALA A 365 4.27 -0.53 -15.73
C ALA A 365 2.85 -0.87 -15.27
N LEU A 366 2.38 -0.21 -14.22
CA LEU A 366 1.03 -0.43 -13.70
C LEU A 366 0.01 0.42 -14.46
N PRO A 367 -1.17 -0.12 -14.81
CA PRO A 367 -2.28 0.67 -15.31
C PRO A 367 -2.56 1.87 -14.40
N GLY A 368 -2.95 3.01 -14.98
CA GLY A 368 -3.18 4.26 -14.25
C GLY A 368 -1.94 5.16 -14.10
N THR A 369 -0.73 4.62 -14.36
CA THR A 369 0.50 5.42 -14.30
C THR A 369 0.80 6.11 -15.64
N PRO A 370 1.42 7.32 -15.64
CA PRO A 370 1.92 7.93 -16.87
C PRO A 370 2.88 7.01 -17.64
N LEU A 371 3.74 6.30 -16.93
CA LEU A 371 4.68 5.35 -17.51
C LEU A 371 3.95 4.24 -18.32
N PHE A 372 2.84 3.72 -17.81
CA PHE A 372 2.04 2.74 -18.53
C PHE A 372 1.44 3.33 -19.81
N ALA A 373 0.88 4.54 -19.71
CA ALA A 373 0.29 5.23 -20.87
C ALA A 373 1.34 5.57 -21.94
N GLU A 374 2.56 5.91 -21.54
CA GLU A 374 3.68 6.28 -22.41
C GLU A 374 4.46 5.06 -22.94
N SER A 375 4.25 3.86 -22.37
CA SER A 375 5.00 2.66 -22.77
C SER A 375 4.68 2.19 -24.20
N GLY A 376 3.48 2.47 -24.71
CA GLY A 376 3.07 2.10 -26.07
C GLY A 376 3.29 0.61 -26.36
N GLU A 377 3.99 0.30 -27.47
CA GLU A 377 4.31 -1.06 -27.91
C GLU A 377 5.63 -1.62 -27.30
N ARG A 378 6.22 -0.97 -26.29
CA ARG A 378 7.44 -1.48 -25.68
C ARG A 378 7.23 -2.88 -25.14
N SER A 379 8.19 -3.75 -25.40
CA SER A 379 8.21 -5.10 -24.85
C SER A 379 8.22 -5.05 -23.32
N ARG A 380 7.34 -5.82 -22.73
CA ARG A 380 7.28 -5.99 -21.27
C ARG A 380 7.97 -7.28 -20.89
N VAL A 381 8.82 -7.19 -19.90
CA VAL A 381 9.59 -8.32 -19.40
C VAL A 381 9.02 -8.75 -18.06
N SER A 382 8.73 -10.04 -17.94
CA SER A 382 8.19 -10.61 -16.72
C SER A 382 9.31 -10.93 -15.73
N VAL A 383 9.22 -10.41 -14.50
CA VAL A 383 10.22 -10.62 -13.43
C VAL A 383 9.53 -11.01 -12.14
N ARG A 384 10.17 -11.89 -11.38
CA ARG A 384 9.68 -12.35 -10.08
C ARG A 384 10.43 -11.69 -8.93
N GLY A 385 9.68 -11.23 -7.92
CA GLY A 385 10.25 -10.61 -6.73
C GLY A 385 10.40 -11.58 -5.55
N PRO A 386 11.14 -11.17 -4.49
CA PRO A 386 11.42 -12.04 -3.34
C PRO A 386 10.19 -12.36 -2.48
N VAL A 387 9.21 -11.47 -2.44
CA VAL A 387 7.98 -11.64 -1.63
C VAL A 387 6.84 -12.18 -2.48
N ASP A 388 6.86 -11.85 -3.77
CA ASP A 388 5.85 -12.24 -4.77
C ASP A 388 6.49 -13.13 -5.85
N SER A 389 7.26 -14.14 -5.44
CA SER A 389 8.10 -14.95 -6.34
C SER A 389 7.32 -15.70 -7.43
N GLU A 390 5.99 -15.74 -7.36
CA GLU A 390 5.14 -16.34 -8.37
C GLU A 390 4.29 -15.32 -9.14
N ILE A 391 4.42 -14.01 -8.82
CA ILE A 391 3.77 -12.96 -9.59
C ILE A 391 4.75 -12.46 -10.65
N ASP A 392 4.41 -12.73 -11.89
CA ASP A 392 5.12 -12.13 -13.01
C ASP A 392 4.81 -10.63 -13.05
N LYS A 393 5.84 -9.80 -12.87
CA LYS A 393 5.75 -8.34 -12.96
C LYS A 393 6.20 -7.92 -14.34
N GLU A 394 5.30 -7.31 -15.10
CA GLU A 394 5.66 -6.73 -16.38
C GLU A 394 6.50 -5.48 -16.18
N THR A 395 7.74 -5.52 -16.62
CA THR A 395 8.68 -4.40 -16.54
C THR A 395 8.97 -3.80 -17.92
N LEU A 396 9.41 -2.56 -17.93
CA LEU A 396 9.79 -1.83 -19.15
C LEU A 396 11.31 -1.76 -19.34
N THR A 397 12.05 -2.63 -18.69
CA THR A 397 13.52 -2.66 -18.78
C THR A 397 14.02 -3.01 -20.18
N ASP A 398 15.16 -2.46 -20.55
CA ASP A 398 15.92 -2.88 -21.74
C ASP A 398 16.90 -4.02 -21.43
N LEU A 399 17.00 -4.44 -20.16
CA LEU A 399 17.79 -5.59 -19.74
C LEU A 399 17.06 -6.91 -20.05
N PRO A 400 17.78 -7.98 -20.38
CA PRO A 400 17.20 -9.32 -20.41
C PRO A 400 16.58 -9.68 -19.05
N ALA A 401 15.42 -10.36 -19.04
CA ALA A 401 14.71 -10.74 -17.81
C ALA A 401 15.59 -11.45 -16.80
N GLU A 402 16.40 -12.40 -17.29
CA GLU A 402 17.36 -13.18 -16.48
C GLU A 402 18.43 -12.28 -15.85
N GLU A 403 18.87 -11.25 -16.56
CA GLU A 403 19.86 -10.32 -16.03
C GLU A 403 19.25 -9.42 -14.95
N LEU A 404 18.05 -8.90 -15.16
CA LEU A 404 17.37 -8.11 -14.15
C LEU A 404 17.06 -8.95 -12.91
N ASP A 405 16.59 -10.20 -13.04
CA ASP A 405 16.39 -11.12 -11.92
C ASP A 405 17.70 -11.37 -11.15
N ARG A 406 18.82 -11.58 -11.86
CA ARG A 406 20.14 -11.72 -11.25
C ARG A 406 20.54 -10.48 -10.46
N LEU A 407 20.35 -9.29 -11.02
CA LEU A 407 20.66 -8.02 -10.38
C LEU A 407 19.75 -7.77 -9.16
N MET A 408 18.47 -8.12 -9.23
CA MET A 408 17.55 -8.06 -8.09
C MET A 408 18.02 -8.95 -6.93
N LYS A 409 18.46 -10.19 -7.23
CA LYS A 409 19.05 -11.10 -6.24
C LYS A 409 20.37 -10.57 -5.66
N GLU A 410 21.21 -9.95 -6.52
CA GLU A 410 22.44 -9.28 -6.12
C GLU A 410 22.13 -8.12 -5.15
N ALA A 411 21.14 -7.30 -5.44
CA ALA A 411 20.72 -6.18 -4.61
C ALA A 411 20.36 -6.64 -3.19
N TRP A 412 19.47 -7.62 -3.08
CA TRP A 412 19.05 -8.18 -1.81
C TRP A 412 20.20 -8.81 -1.02
N ARG A 413 21.01 -9.65 -1.67
CA ARG A 413 22.17 -10.30 -1.02
C ARG A 413 23.18 -9.29 -0.53
N SER A 414 23.56 -8.33 -1.40
CA SER A 414 24.59 -7.34 -1.08
C SER A 414 24.19 -6.39 0.05
N PHE A 415 22.90 -6.15 0.24
CA PHE A 415 22.40 -5.33 1.33
C PHE A 415 22.16 -6.14 2.60
N TYR A 416 21.33 -7.20 2.55
CA TYR A 416 20.83 -7.89 3.74
C TYR A 416 21.73 -8.99 4.28
N LEU A 417 22.61 -9.61 3.50
CA LEU A 417 23.55 -10.63 4.01
C LEU A 417 24.78 -10.03 4.69
N ARG A 418 24.66 -8.82 5.23
CA ARG A 418 25.69 -8.19 6.06
C ARG A 418 25.32 -8.29 7.55
N PRO A 419 26.32 -8.36 8.46
CA PRO A 419 26.05 -8.55 9.89
C PRO A 419 25.09 -7.52 10.50
N THR A 420 25.25 -6.23 10.17
CA THR A 420 24.46 -5.14 10.74
C THR A 420 22.99 -5.20 10.35
N PRO A 421 22.59 -5.29 9.05
CA PRO A 421 21.21 -5.46 8.67
C PRO A 421 20.57 -6.74 9.21
N MET A 422 21.31 -7.86 9.24
CA MET A 422 20.82 -9.13 9.79
C MET A 422 20.54 -9.02 11.29
N ALA A 423 21.47 -8.47 12.07
CA ALA A 423 21.28 -8.26 13.51
C ALA A 423 20.09 -7.32 13.81
N ARG A 424 19.89 -6.29 12.95
CA ARG A 424 18.76 -5.38 13.04
C ARG A 424 17.45 -6.10 12.79
N LEU A 425 17.32 -6.85 11.70
CA LEU A 425 16.12 -7.62 11.39
C LEU A 425 15.77 -8.62 12.50
N ALA A 426 16.77 -9.30 13.06
CA ALA A 426 16.57 -10.21 14.19
C ALA A 426 16.04 -9.47 15.44
N LYS A 427 16.64 -8.32 15.78
CA LYS A 427 16.17 -7.47 16.87
C LYS A 427 14.74 -7.00 16.64
N ASP A 428 14.41 -6.54 15.44
CA ASP A 428 13.08 -6.04 15.12
C ASP A 428 12.02 -7.16 15.18
N ALA A 429 12.35 -8.35 14.71
CA ALA A 429 11.47 -9.52 14.81
C ALA A 429 11.12 -9.84 16.29
N VAL A 430 12.11 -9.75 17.18
CA VAL A 430 11.88 -9.92 18.63
C VAL A 430 11.04 -8.79 19.21
N THR A 431 11.38 -7.54 18.89
CA THR A 431 10.73 -6.35 19.47
C THR A 431 9.27 -6.20 18.99
N SER A 432 8.99 -6.56 17.73
CA SER A 432 7.64 -6.53 17.16
C SER A 432 6.77 -7.72 17.55
N GLY A 433 7.34 -8.74 18.22
CA GLY A 433 6.65 -10.01 18.47
C GLY A 433 6.44 -10.86 17.23
N SER A 434 7.18 -10.61 16.15
CA SER A 434 7.04 -11.26 14.82
C SER A 434 8.20 -12.22 14.53
N VAL A 435 8.65 -12.97 15.51
CA VAL A 435 9.84 -13.86 15.37
C VAL A 435 9.62 -14.95 14.31
N LEU A 436 8.45 -15.58 14.32
CA LEU A 436 8.12 -16.64 13.36
C LEU A 436 8.03 -16.08 11.94
N GLU A 437 7.39 -14.93 11.78
CA GLU A 437 7.27 -14.22 10.50
C GLU A 437 8.64 -13.75 10.00
N GLY A 438 9.47 -13.22 10.89
CA GLY A 438 10.86 -12.86 10.57
C GLY A 438 11.70 -14.04 10.10
N LEU A 439 11.58 -15.20 10.76
CA LEU A 439 12.27 -16.43 10.33
C LEU A 439 11.74 -16.94 8.99
N ARG A 440 10.43 -16.89 8.77
CA ARG A 440 9.82 -17.25 7.49
C ARG A 440 10.32 -16.31 6.37
N LEU A 441 10.36 -15.01 6.62
CA LEU A 441 10.89 -14.03 5.68
C LEU A 441 12.35 -14.31 5.33
N LEU A 442 13.21 -14.52 6.32
CA LEU A 442 14.62 -14.86 6.10
C LEU A 442 14.79 -16.15 5.31
N LYS A 443 14.02 -17.19 5.64
CA LYS A 443 14.03 -18.46 4.89
C LYS A 443 13.67 -18.28 3.43
N SER A 444 12.68 -17.46 3.13
CA SER A 444 12.29 -17.21 1.76
C SER A 444 13.28 -16.35 1.01
N MET A 445 13.74 -15.28 1.61
CA MET A 445 14.78 -14.46 0.98
C MET A 445 15.99 -15.31 0.63
N ALA A 446 16.41 -16.21 1.55
CA ALA A 446 17.49 -17.15 1.29
C ALA A 446 17.13 -18.11 0.15
N ARG A 447 15.95 -18.73 0.18
CA ARG A 447 15.48 -19.64 -0.88
C ARG A 447 15.43 -18.94 -2.24
N TRP A 448 14.78 -17.77 -2.32
CA TRP A 448 14.66 -17.00 -3.56
C TRP A 448 16.04 -16.57 -4.09
N SER A 449 16.93 -16.09 -3.21
CA SER A 449 18.25 -15.62 -3.61
C SER A 449 19.16 -16.74 -4.11
N LEU A 450 18.92 -17.99 -3.69
CA LEU A 450 19.68 -19.18 -4.10
C LEU A 450 19.04 -19.94 -5.27
N THR A 451 17.79 -19.64 -5.63
CA THR A 451 17.13 -20.27 -6.78
C THR A 451 17.83 -19.81 -8.07
N PRO A 452 18.19 -20.73 -8.99
CA PRO A 452 18.72 -20.33 -10.27
C PRO A 452 17.77 -19.39 -11.02
N THR A 453 18.32 -18.44 -11.76
CA THR A 453 17.56 -17.66 -12.75
C THR A 453 17.02 -18.62 -13.81
N ARG A 454 15.74 -18.55 -14.09
CA ARG A 454 15.08 -19.34 -15.14
C ARG A 454 15.04 -18.55 -16.42
#